data_1031833c436527a203fd48f90ad2bba1
#
_entry.id   1031833c436527a203fd48f90ad2bba1
#
_cell.length_a   1.000
_cell.length_b   1.000
_cell.length_c   1.000
_cell.angle_alpha   90.00
_cell.angle_beta   90.00
_cell.angle_gamma   90.00
#
_symmetry.space_group_name_H-M   'P 1'
#
loop_
_entity.id
_entity.type
_entity.pdbx_description
1 polymer ?
#
loop_
_entity_poly.entity_id
_entity_poly.type
_entity_poly.pdbx_seq_one_letter_code
_entity_poly.pdbx_strand_id
1 'polypeptide(L)'
;MDAHVFRRLAAELAQVLTGSRIERFYAPAPDITTIVLYAAGLKQNLLLRAGRRFPLLLLTPERPENPASPAAHAMWLRKHAGGRRLGAPLVDWVNRRMALPLSGSPVRWLVLCLREGVTVTDTLEDGFGSEPTWPDHARFASILEGREVWAAYPQYTPLLRETLAELAETDPWTRRRCLPILSMAPATALPMCISTAGKMFPRW
;
A
#
# COMPACT_ATOMS: atom_id res chain seq x y z
N MET A 1 8.63 0.57 -3.72
CA MET A 1 7.91 0.26 -2.45
C MET A 1 7.50 -1.20 -2.47
N ASP A 2 7.86 -1.95 -1.45
CA ASP A 2 7.49 -3.36 -1.24
C ASP A 2 6.01 -3.51 -0.84
N ALA A 3 5.41 -4.68 -1.11
CA ALA A 3 3.99 -4.93 -0.84
C ALA A 3 3.65 -4.88 0.67
N HIS A 4 4.53 -5.40 1.53
CA HIS A 4 4.31 -5.38 2.98
C HIS A 4 4.47 -3.98 3.57
N VAL A 5 5.41 -3.19 3.05
CA VAL A 5 5.55 -1.77 3.41
C VAL A 5 4.28 -1.01 2.97
N PHE A 6 3.76 -1.30 1.77
CA PHE A 6 2.52 -0.70 1.32
C PHE A 6 1.32 -1.08 2.20
N ARG A 7 1.22 -2.34 2.62
CA ARG A 7 0.17 -2.81 3.53
C ARG A 7 0.14 -2.00 4.83
N ARG A 8 1.31 -1.80 5.44
CA ARG A 8 1.45 -1.01 6.67
C ARG A 8 1.10 0.46 6.44
N LEU A 9 1.66 1.05 5.39
CA LEU A 9 1.35 2.43 5.00
C LEU A 9 -0.14 2.63 4.75
N ALA A 10 -0.79 1.69 4.07
CA ALA A 10 -2.22 1.74 3.79
C ALA A 10 -3.06 1.74 5.07
N ALA A 11 -2.66 0.97 6.09
CA ALA A 11 -3.34 0.95 7.39
C ALA A 11 -3.18 2.29 8.14
N GLU A 12 -2.01 2.92 8.09
CA GLU A 12 -1.77 4.24 8.66
C GLU A 12 -2.55 5.33 7.91
N LEU A 13 -2.52 5.30 6.58
CA LEU A 13 -3.27 6.23 5.74
C LEU A 13 -4.78 6.11 5.93
N ALA A 14 -5.30 4.92 6.15
CA ALA A 14 -6.73 4.69 6.36
C ALA A 14 -7.30 5.55 7.49
N GLN A 15 -6.53 5.77 8.56
CA GLN A 15 -6.93 6.56 9.72
C GLN A 15 -7.15 8.05 9.35
N VAL A 16 -6.33 8.57 8.43
CA VAL A 16 -6.41 9.98 8.00
C VAL A 16 -7.37 10.17 6.83
N LEU A 17 -7.40 9.20 5.91
CA LEU A 17 -8.18 9.31 4.68
C LEU A 17 -9.68 9.11 4.94
N THR A 18 -10.05 8.22 5.88
CA THR A 18 -11.47 7.94 6.18
C THR A 18 -12.17 9.19 6.70
N GLY A 19 -13.26 9.59 6.04
CA GLY A 19 -14.03 10.78 6.37
C GLY A 19 -13.46 12.09 5.82
N SER A 20 -12.23 12.10 5.30
CA SER A 20 -11.64 13.30 4.72
C SER A 20 -12.38 13.72 3.45
N ARG A 21 -12.40 15.02 3.15
CA ARG A 21 -13.01 15.59 1.95
C ARG A 21 -11.92 15.90 0.92
N ILE A 22 -12.15 15.50 -0.31
CA ILE A 22 -11.31 15.88 -1.45
C ILE A 22 -11.61 17.34 -1.82
N GLU A 23 -10.62 18.21 -1.72
CA GLU A 23 -10.76 19.59 -2.17
C GLU A 23 -10.37 19.73 -3.64
N ARG A 24 -9.20 19.20 -4.02
CA ARG A 24 -8.68 19.40 -5.38
C ARG A 24 -7.66 18.35 -5.78
N PHE A 25 -7.54 18.14 -7.08
CA PHE A 25 -6.48 17.34 -7.68
C PHE A 25 -5.50 18.21 -8.46
N TYR A 26 -4.23 17.84 -8.42
CA TYR A 26 -3.17 18.43 -9.21
C TYR A 26 -2.31 17.33 -9.82
N ALA A 27 -1.69 17.61 -10.96
CA ALA A 27 -0.73 16.75 -11.61
C ALA A 27 0.52 17.57 -11.94
N PRO A 28 1.47 17.67 -11.01
CA PRO A 28 2.72 18.41 -11.21
C PRO A 28 3.58 17.81 -12.32
N ALA A 29 3.52 16.49 -12.50
CA ALA A 29 4.17 15.75 -13.58
C ALA A 29 3.24 14.63 -14.07
N PRO A 30 3.53 14.01 -15.22
CA PRO A 30 2.68 12.95 -15.80
C PRO A 30 2.49 11.73 -14.88
N ASP A 31 3.50 11.42 -14.07
CA ASP A 31 3.53 10.30 -13.12
C ASP A 31 3.16 10.71 -11.69
N ILE A 32 2.95 12.00 -11.43
CA ILE A 32 2.67 12.52 -10.07
C ILE A 32 1.25 13.09 -10.01
N THR A 33 0.46 12.58 -9.07
CA THR A 33 -0.85 13.13 -8.71
C THR A 33 -0.83 13.58 -7.26
N THR A 34 -1.27 14.79 -7.01
CA THR A 34 -1.46 15.34 -5.66
C THR A 34 -2.94 15.54 -5.40
N ILE A 35 -3.43 14.97 -4.32
CA ILE A 35 -4.82 15.10 -3.86
C ILE A 35 -4.81 15.97 -2.61
N VAL A 36 -5.43 17.13 -2.69
CA VAL A 36 -5.63 18.00 -1.54
C VAL A 36 -6.83 17.53 -0.75
N LEU A 37 -6.60 17.19 0.50
CA LEU A 37 -7.59 16.65 1.42
C LEU A 37 -7.84 17.64 2.56
N TYR A 38 -9.05 17.63 3.07
CA TYR A 38 -9.42 18.34 4.28
C TYR A 38 -9.91 17.31 5.31
N ALA A 39 -9.17 17.17 6.40
CA ALA A 39 -9.46 16.22 7.48
C ALA A 39 -9.24 16.91 8.83
N ALA A 40 -10.16 16.75 9.77
CA ALA A 40 -10.03 17.26 11.15
C ALA A 40 -9.60 18.75 11.25
N GLY A 41 -10.08 19.59 10.35
CA GLY A 41 -9.74 21.02 10.35
C GLY A 41 -8.42 21.38 9.64
N LEU A 42 -7.67 20.39 9.16
CA LEU A 42 -6.37 20.61 8.53
C LEU A 42 -6.39 20.22 7.05
N LYS A 43 -5.62 20.97 6.26
CA LYS A 43 -5.32 20.61 4.87
C LYS A 43 -4.08 19.75 4.82
N GLN A 44 -4.19 18.66 4.07
CA GLN A 44 -3.08 17.75 3.83
C GLN A 44 -3.03 17.42 2.34
N ASN A 45 -1.85 17.09 1.84
CA ASN A 45 -1.64 16.69 0.47
C ASN A 45 -1.24 15.22 0.44
N LEU A 46 -2.06 14.38 -0.19
CA LEU A 46 -1.69 13.01 -0.52
C LEU A 46 -1.02 13.03 -1.88
N LEU A 47 0.27 12.75 -1.89
CA LEU A 47 1.08 12.68 -3.10
C LEU A 47 1.27 11.23 -3.51
N LEU A 48 0.91 10.92 -4.74
CA LEU A 48 1.17 9.64 -5.38
C LEU A 48 2.05 9.86 -6.60
N ARG A 49 3.22 9.21 -6.63
CA ARG A 49 4.03 9.03 -7.83
C ARG A 49 3.89 7.60 -8.31
N ALA A 50 3.30 7.44 -9.49
CA ALA A 50 3.11 6.15 -10.12
C ALA A 50 4.36 5.71 -10.90
N GLY A 51 4.53 4.40 -11.06
CA GLY A 51 5.57 3.86 -11.90
C GLY A 51 6.19 2.58 -11.38
N ARG A 52 7.10 2.00 -12.17
CA ARG A 52 7.76 0.75 -11.84
C ARG A 52 9.01 0.94 -10.97
N ARG A 53 9.78 2.01 -11.21
CA ARG A 53 11.09 2.20 -10.55
C ARG A 53 11.00 2.82 -9.16
N PHE A 54 10.30 3.94 -9.04
CA PHE A 54 10.28 4.73 -7.81
C PHE A 54 8.85 5.14 -7.42
N PRO A 55 7.93 4.17 -7.25
CA PRO A 55 6.59 4.49 -6.79
C PRO A 55 6.64 5.06 -5.37
N LEU A 56 5.82 6.08 -5.13
CA LEU A 56 5.76 6.77 -3.85
C LEU A 56 4.31 7.12 -3.52
N LEU A 57 3.94 6.92 -2.27
CA LEU A 57 2.68 7.37 -1.69
C LEU A 57 3.00 7.95 -0.32
N LEU A 58 2.63 9.20 -0.09
CA LEU A 58 2.86 9.87 1.20
C LEU A 58 1.87 11.00 1.45
N LEU A 59 1.66 11.32 2.72
CA LEU A 59 1.02 12.56 3.16
C LEU A 59 2.08 13.61 3.46
N THR A 60 1.86 14.84 3.00
CA THR A 60 2.77 15.96 3.20
C THR A 60 1.99 17.27 3.36
N PRO A 61 2.42 18.20 4.22
CA PRO A 61 1.88 19.54 4.26
C PRO A 61 2.26 20.36 3.02
N GLU A 62 3.41 20.02 2.42
CA GLU A 62 3.92 20.71 1.25
C GLU A 62 3.27 20.20 -0.03
N ARG A 63 3.16 21.09 -0.99
CA ARG A 63 2.62 20.78 -2.31
C ARG A 63 3.68 21.09 -3.37
N PRO A 64 3.97 20.15 -4.28
CA PRO A 64 4.83 20.42 -5.43
C PRO A 64 4.27 21.58 -6.27
N GLU A 65 5.14 22.32 -6.94
CA GLU A 65 4.76 23.35 -7.90
C GLU A 65 3.95 22.73 -9.03
N ASN A 66 2.93 23.44 -9.46
CA ASN A 66 2.05 22.97 -10.51
C ASN A 66 2.37 23.69 -11.82
N PRO A 67 2.21 23.03 -12.97
CA PRO A 67 2.33 23.70 -14.25
C PRO A 67 1.24 24.78 -14.40
N ALA A 68 1.51 25.79 -15.20
CA ALA A 68 0.59 26.89 -15.45
C ALA A 68 -0.78 26.41 -15.96
N SER A 69 -0.78 25.35 -16.78
CA SER A 69 -2.01 24.73 -17.27
C SER A 69 -2.26 23.39 -16.60
N PRO A 70 -3.46 23.13 -16.06
CA PRO A 70 -3.79 21.87 -15.43
C PRO A 70 -3.85 20.73 -16.46
N ALA A 71 -3.27 19.59 -16.14
CA ALA A 71 -3.33 18.39 -16.97
C ALA A 71 -4.78 17.89 -17.13
N ALA A 72 -5.10 17.35 -18.31
CA ALA A 72 -6.44 16.82 -18.62
C ALA A 72 -6.90 15.76 -17.61
N HIS A 73 -6.00 14.87 -17.18
CA HIS A 73 -6.29 13.86 -16.16
C HIS A 73 -6.69 14.48 -14.81
N ALA A 74 -5.99 15.51 -14.35
CA ALA A 74 -6.35 16.22 -13.12
C ALA A 74 -7.72 16.88 -13.23
N MET A 75 -8.07 17.44 -14.38
CA MET A 75 -9.39 18.02 -14.64
C MET A 75 -10.48 16.95 -14.63
N TRP A 76 -10.19 15.78 -15.22
CA TRP A 76 -11.10 14.65 -15.20
C TRP A 76 -11.35 14.16 -13.76
N LEU A 77 -10.29 13.98 -12.95
CA LEU A 77 -10.41 13.61 -11.53
C LEU A 77 -11.22 14.64 -10.73
N ARG A 78 -11.02 15.94 -10.98
CA ARG A 78 -11.81 17.01 -10.32
C ARG A 78 -13.29 16.87 -10.61
N LYS A 79 -13.65 16.57 -11.86
CA LYS A 79 -15.04 16.38 -12.28
C LYS A 79 -15.70 15.18 -11.60
N HIS A 80 -14.97 14.07 -11.44
CA HIS A 80 -15.54 12.80 -10.99
C HIS A 80 -15.44 12.56 -9.48
N ALA A 81 -14.44 13.11 -8.81
CA ALA A 81 -14.18 12.88 -7.39
C ALA A 81 -14.05 14.16 -6.55
N GLY A 82 -13.95 15.35 -7.15
CA GLY A 82 -13.83 16.60 -6.43
C GLY A 82 -15.02 16.89 -5.51
N GLY A 83 -14.74 17.40 -4.31
CA GLY A 83 -15.74 17.76 -3.32
C GLY A 83 -16.34 16.59 -2.53
N ARG A 84 -16.07 15.36 -2.92
CA ARG A 84 -16.59 14.14 -2.26
C ARG A 84 -15.79 13.79 -1.00
N ARG A 85 -16.43 13.05 -0.10
CA ARG A 85 -15.77 12.47 1.08
C ARG A 85 -15.32 11.06 0.78
N LEU A 86 -14.19 10.68 1.37
CA LEU A 86 -13.61 9.35 1.30
C LEU A 86 -14.17 8.47 2.41
N GLY A 87 -14.59 7.26 2.08
CA GLY A 87 -14.93 6.24 3.07
C GLY A 87 -13.72 5.38 3.44
N ALA A 88 -13.96 4.33 4.22
CA ALA A 88 -12.93 3.39 4.62
C ALA A 88 -12.34 2.66 3.40
N PRO A 89 -11.01 2.62 3.27
CA PRO A 89 -10.36 2.02 2.12
C PRO A 89 -10.47 0.49 2.11
N LEU A 90 -10.62 -0.07 0.92
CA LEU A 90 -10.34 -1.47 0.62
C LEU A 90 -8.95 -1.55 0.00
N VAL A 91 -8.13 -2.48 0.48
CA VAL A 91 -6.71 -2.56 0.10
C VAL A 91 -6.43 -3.88 -0.61
N ASP A 92 -5.86 -3.80 -1.78
CA ASP A 92 -5.18 -4.89 -2.46
C ASP A 92 -3.66 -4.63 -2.33
N TRP A 93 -3.13 -5.02 -1.17
CA TRP A 93 -1.77 -4.67 -0.80
C TRP A 93 -0.71 -5.41 -1.63
N VAL A 94 -1.04 -6.60 -2.12
CA VAL A 94 -0.15 -7.39 -2.97
C VAL A 94 0.15 -6.64 -4.28
N ASN A 95 -0.89 -6.10 -4.90
CA ASN A 95 -0.76 -5.30 -6.11
C ASN A 95 -0.49 -3.81 -5.83
N ARG A 96 -0.39 -3.44 -4.54
CA ARG A 96 -0.13 -2.06 -4.07
C ARG A 96 -1.18 -1.09 -4.59
N ARG A 97 -2.45 -1.48 -4.42
CA ARG A 97 -3.63 -0.69 -4.77
C ARG A 97 -4.50 -0.43 -3.54
N MET A 98 -5.09 0.73 -3.46
CA MET A 98 -6.04 1.13 -2.43
C MET A 98 -7.26 1.75 -3.09
N ALA A 99 -8.45 1.28 -2.77
CA ALA A 99 -9.71 1.82 -3.27
C ALA A 99 -10.48 2.49 -2.13
N LEU A 100 -10.83 3.74 -2.32
CA LEU A 100 -11.58 4.55 -1.36
C LEU A 100 -12.97 4.82 -1.94
N PRO A 101 -14.05 4.42 -1.25
CA PRO A 101 -15.40 4.74 -1.72
C PRO A 101 -15.64 6.24 -1.61
N LEU A 102 -16.20 6.81 -2.65
CA LEU A 102 -16.57 8.22 -2.73
C LEU A 102 -18.01 8.41 -2.27
N SER A 103 -18.26 9.38 -1.41
CA SER A 103 -19.61 9.73 -0.98
C SER A 103 -20.51 10.13 -2.17
N GLY A 104 -21.80 9.79 -2.10
CA GLY A 104 -22.79 10.14 -3.12
C GLY A 104 -23.29 8.92 -3.89
N SER A 105 -24.34 9.14 -4.71
CA SER A 105 -24.94 8.12 -5.57
C SER A 105 -24.73 8.48 -7.05
N PRO A 106 -24.37 7.52 -7.91
CA PRO A 106 -23.98 6.14 -7.58
C PRO A 106 -22.65 6.08 -6.81
N VAL A 107 -22.44 5.00 -6.10
CA VAL A 107 -21.16 4.74 -5.41
C VAL A 107 -20.06 4.60 -6.45
N ARG A 108 -18.98 5.33 -6.24
CA ARG A 108 -17.77 5.29 -7.05
C ARG A 108 -16.55 5.09 -6.16
N TRP A 109 -15.50 4.63 -6.75
CA TRP A 109 -14.25 4.33 -6.06
C TRP A 109 -13.12 5.18 -6.63
N LEU A 110 -12.41 5.87 -5.73
CA LEU A 110 -11.12 6.45 -6.05
C LEU A 110 -10.07 5.38 -5.82
N VAL A 111 -9.42 4.94 -6.89
CA VAL A 111 -8.39 3.90 -6.84
C VAL A 111 -7.02 4.56 -6.94
N LEU A 112 -6.19 4.30 -5.94
CA LEU A 112 -4.78 4.68 -5.88
C LEU A 112 -3.94 3.44 -6.22
N CYS A 113 -3.29 3.43 -7.37
CA CYS A 113 -2.43 2.35 -7.82
C CYS A 113 -0.99 2.85 -7.93
N LEU A 114 -0.05 2.25 -7.20
CA LEU A 114 1.36 2.66 -7.26
C LEU A 114 2.01 2.43 -8.61
N ARG A 115 1.44 1.59 -9.44
CA ARG A 115 1.95 1.30 -10.78
C ARG A 115 1.36 2.22 -11.84
N GLU A 116 0.07 2.51 -11.76
CA GLU A 116 -0.73 3.10 -12.83
C GLU A 116 -1.21 4.52 -12.52
N GLY A 117 -1.22 4.90 -11.23
CA GLY A 117 -1.65 6.22 -10.80
C GLY A 117 -3.02 6.23 -10.14
N VAL A 118 -3.72 7.35 -10.28
CA VAL A 118 -5.03 7.60 -9.66
C VAL A 118 -6.13 7.49 -10.71
N THR A 119 -7.17 6.75 -10.41
CA THR A 119 -8.35 6.64 -11.27
C THR A 119 -9.65 6.64 -10.48
N VAL A 120 -10.78 6.81 -11.15
CA VAL A 120 -12.13 6.67 -10.58
C VAL A 120 -12.87 5.60 -11.37
N THR A 121 -13.47 4.65 -10.67
CA THR A 121 -14.24 3.56 -11.27
C THR A 121 -15.57 3.34 -10.56
N ASP A 122 -16.53 2.79 -11.25
CA ASP A 122 -17.83 2.40 -10.69
C ASP A 122 -17.80 0.97 -10.13
N THR A 123 -16.85 0.14 -10.58
CA THR A 123 -16.67 -1.25 -10.15
C THR A 123 -15.22 -1.50 -9.72
N LEU A 124 -15.04 -2.35 -8.74
CA LEU A 124 -13.70 -2.81 -8.34
C LEU A 124 -13.39 -4.16 -8.97
N GLU A 125 -12.14 -4.32 -9.33
CA GLU A 125 -11.57 -5.61 -9.71
C GLU A 125 -11.44 -6.52 -8.48
N ASP A 126 -11.24 -7.80 -8.72
CA ASP A 126 -10.96 -8.76 -7.65
C ASP A 126 -9.64 -8.43 -6.92
N GLY A 127 -9.57 -8.84 -5.65
CA GLY A 127 -8.40 -8.64 -4.80
C GLY A 127 -8.54 -7.51 -3.77
N PHE A 128 -9.42 -6.54 -3.97
CA PHE A 128 -9.64 -5.49 -2.98
C PHE A 128 -10.36 -6.03 -1.73
N GLY A 129 -9.76 -5.81 -0.55
CA GLY A 129 -10.29 -6.24 0.73
C GLY A 129 -10.13 -7.73 1.02
N SER A 130 -9.48 -8.49 0.14
CA SER A 130 -9.17 -9.90 0.35
C SER A 130 -7.72 -10.10 0.80
N GLU A 131 -7.51 -11.09 1.66
CA GLU A 131 -6.16 -11.53 2.00
C GLU A 131 -5.70 -12.59 1.00
N PRO A 132 -4.43 -12.55 0.57
CA PRO A 132 -3.88 -13.58 -0.30
C PRO A 132 -3.80 -14.92 0.44
N THR A 133 -3.91 -16.00 -0.32
CA THR A 133 -3.70 -17.35 0.20
C THR A 133 -2.25 -17.52 0.64
N TRP A 134 -2.02 -18.01 1.86
CA TRP A 134 -0.71 -18.31 2.37
C TRP A 134 -0.40 -19.80 2.19
N PRO A 135 0.84 -20.17 1.85
CA PRO A 135 1.23 -21.56 1.74
C PRO A 135 1.24 -22.25 3.11
N ASP A 136 0.98 -23.54 3.12
CA ASP A 136 1.23 -24.35 4.29
C ASP A 136 2.75 -24.52 4.55
N HIS A 137 3.09 -25.04 5.72
CA HIS A 137 4.49 -25.22 6.15
C HIS A 137 5.29 -26.14 5.22
N ALA A 138 4.64 -27.19 4.67
CA ALA A 138 5.31 -28.14 3.79
C ALA A 138 5.65 -27.51 2.44
N ARG A 139 4.77 -26.67 1.92
CA ARG A 139 4.99 -25.93 0.66
C ARG A 139 5.97 -24.77 0.81
N PHE A 140 6.13 -24.25 2.02
CA PHE A 140 7.00 -23.09 2.24
C PHE A 140 8.46 -23.37 1.85
N ALA A 141 8.98 -24.54 2.16
CA ALA A 141 10.35 -24.95 1.78
C ALA A 141 10.53 -24.95 0.25
N SER A 142 9.55 -25.48 -0.49
CA SER A 142 9.61 -25.52 -1.96
C SER A 142 9.45 -24.12 -2.61
N ILE A 143 8.84 -23.17 -1.90
CA ILE A 143 8.70 -21.78 -2.38
C ILE A 143 10.05 -21.06 -2.39
N LEU A 144 10.91 -21.33 -1.43
CA LEU A 144 12.26 -20.75 -1.38
C LEU A 144 13.14 -21.26 -2.54
N GLU A 145 12.88 -22.46 -3.04
CA GLU A 145 13.69 -23.12 -4.07
C GLU A 145 13.18 -22.89 -5.51
N GLY A 146 11.89 -22.63 -5.73
CA GLY A 146 11.28 -22.64 -7.06
C GLY A 146 10.64 -21.35 -7.53
N ARG A 147 11.02 -20.90 -8.75
CA ARG A 147 10.41 -19.69 -9.36
C ARG A 147 8.94 -19.82 -9.72
N GLU A 148 8.47 -21.01 -10.06
CA GLU A 148 7.09 -21.25 -10.52
C GLU A 148 6.06 -21.07 -9.40
N VAL A 149 6.44 -21.42 -8.17
CA VAL A 149 5.57 -21.30 -7.00
C VAL A 149 5.31 -19.83 -6.63
N TRP A 150 6.13 -18.90 -7.09
CA TRP A 150 6.02 -17.48 -6.77
C TRP A 150 4.88 -16.78 -7.47
N ALA A 151 4.43 -17.27 -8.61
CA ALA A 151 3.25 -16.76 -9.30
C ALA A 151 1.97 -17.00 -8.47
N ALA A 152 1.94 -18.09 -7.72
CA ALA A 152 0.83 -18.43 -6.83
C ALA A 152 0.84 -17.61 -5.51
N TYR A 153 2.01 -17.11 -5.10
CA TYR A 153 2.21 -16.38 -3.85
C TYR A 153 2.93 -15.04 -4.07
N PRO A 154 2.31 -14.08 -4.76
CA PRO A 154 2.94 -12.81 -5.11
C PRO A 154 3.30 -11.92 -3.91
N GLN A 155 2.75 -12.22 -2.72
CA GLN A 155 3.11 -11.56 -1.46
C GLN A 155 4.54 -11.82 -1.00
N TYR A 156 5.17 -12.90 -1.48
CA TYR A 156 6.60 -13.15 -1.24
C TYR A 156 7.44 -12.36 -2.24
N THR A 157 7.64 -11.10 -1.93
CA THR A 157 8.45 -10.21 -2.76
C THR A 157 9.92 -10.68 -2.82
N PRO A 158 10.70 -10.29 -3.85
CA PRO A 158 12.11 -10.67 -3.94
C PRO A 158 12.90 -10.37 -2.67
N LEU A 159 12.71 -9.17 -2.09
CA LEU A 159 13.38 -8.76 -0.86
C LEU A 159 13.02 -9.67 0.32
N LEU A 160 11.72 -9.98 0.49
CA LEU A 160 11.29 -10.86 1.58
C LEU A 160 11.89 -12.26 1.45
N ARG A 161 12.03 -12.76 0.22
CA ARG A 161 12.63 -14.07 -0.05
C ARG A 161 14.11 -14.14 0.28
N GLU A 162 14.87 -13.12 -0.11
CA GLU A 162 16.29 -13.01 0.23
C GLU A 162 16.46 -12.99 1.76
N THR A 163 15.69 -12.16 2.44
CA THR A 163 15.73 -12.09 3.91
C THR A 163 15.35 -13.42 4.57
N LEU A 164 14.34 -14.13 4.05
CA LEU A 164 13.93 -15.42 4.59
C LEU A 164 14.97 -16.53 4.32
N ALA A 165 15.63 -16.49 3.17
CA ALA A 165 16.72 -17.42 2.85
C ALA A 165 17.91 -17.21 3.79
N GLU A 166 18.35 -15.98 3.99
CA GLU A 166 19.42 -15.62 4.92
C GLU A 166 19.11 -16.03 6.36
N LEU A 167 17.89 -15.77 6.82
CA LEU A 167 17.45 -16.18 8.15
C LEU A 167 17.40 -17.71 8.30
N ALA A 168 17.00 -18.42 7.27
CA ALA A 168 16.96 -19.88 7.29
C ALA A 168 18.37 -20.52 7.34
N GLU A 169 19.38 -19.84 6.79
CA GLU A 169 20.78 -20.29 6.84
C GLU A 169 21.45 -19.96 8.18
N THR A 170 21.17 -18.78 8.73
CA THR A 170 21.89 -18.27 9.91
C THR A 170 21.37 -18.79 11.24
N ASP A 171 20.10 -19.18 11.34
CA ASP A 171 19.50 -19.61 12.59
C ASP A 171 18.49 -20.77 12.42
N PRO A 172 18.88 -22.01 12.78
CA PRO A 172 17.99 -23.16 12.77
C PRO A 172 16.76 -23.01 13.69
N TRP A 173 16.81 -22.12 14.68
CA TRP A 173 15.72 -21.85 15.60
C TRP A 173 14.66 -20.94 14.95
N THR A 174 15.08 -19.94 14.22
CA THR A 174 14.25 -19.10 13.34
C THR A 174 13.55 -19.95 12.29
N ARG A 175 14.24 -20.93 11.72
CA ARG A 175 13.68 -21.91 10.79
C ARG A 175 12.49 -22.69 11.38
N ARG A 176 12.51 -23.02 12.66
CA ARG A 176 11.45 -23.79 13.33
C ARG A 176 10.28 -22.93 13.84
N ARG A 177 10.50 -21.68 14.22
CA ARG A 177 9.48 -20.85 14.86
C ARG A 177 8.95 -19.68 14.02
N CYS A 178 9.79 -18.97 13.28
CA CYS A 178 9.34 -17.80 12.52
C CYS A 178 8.65 -18.18 11.21
N LEU A 179 9.05 -19.28 10.57
CA LEU A 179 8.40 -19.75 9.35
C LEU A 179 6.92 -20.15 9.56
N PRO A 180 6.54 -20.86 10.64
CA PRO A 180 5.11 -21.11 10.92
C PRO A 180 4.30 -19.85 11.17
N ILE A 181 4.86 -18.85 11.84
CA ILE A 181 4.18 -17.59 12.16
C ILE A 181 3.91 -16.77 10.89
N LEU A 182 4.83 -16.75 9.94
CA LEU A 182 4.66 -16.07 8.66
C LEU A 182 3.65 -16.77 7.74
N SER A 183 3.41 -18.07 7.93
CA SER A 183 2.40 -18.84 7.19
C SER A 183 0.99 -18.71 7.76
N MET A 184 0.80 -18.24 8.99
CA MET A 184 -0.48 -18.25 9.69
C MET A 184 -0.98 -16.86 10.16
N ALA A 185 -0.23 -15.77 9.96
CA ALA A 185 -0.58 -14.50 10.59
C ALA A 185 -1.67 -13.72 9.84
N PRO A 186 -2.86 -13.56 10.43
CA PRO A 186 -3.75 -12.46 10.07
C PRO A 186 -3.10 -11.13 10.48
N ALA A 187 -3.42 -10.07 9.78
CA ALA A 187 -2.78 -8.77 9.76
C ALA A 187 -2.60 -8.02 11.10
N THR A 188 -3.05 -8.58 12.21
CA THR A 188 -3.09 -7.92 13.52
C THR A 188 -1.97 -8.32 14.48
N ALA A 189 -1.13 -9.28 14.16
CA ALA A 189 -0.12 -9.76 15.09
C ALA A 189 1.19 -10.14 14.39
N LEU A 190 1.99 -9.15 14.04
CA LEU A 190 3.43 -9.40 13.99
C LEU A 190 3.93 -9.26 15.44
N PRO A 191 4.29 -10.34 16.13
CA PRO A 191 5.01 -10.21 17.37
C PRO A 191 6.33 -9.54 17.04
N MET A 192 6.62 -8.41 17.70
CA MET A 192 7.97 -7.89 17.77
C MET A 192 8.84 -9.06 18.29
N CYS A 193 9.66 -9.64 17.43
CA CYS A 193 10.74 -10.51 17.88
C CYS A 193 11.69 -9.62 18.69
N ILE A 194 11.43 -9.50 19.98
CA ILE A 194 12.36 -8.90 20.91
C ILE A 194 13.48 -9.93 21.06
N SER A 195 14.57 -9.67 20.35
CA SER A 195 15.84 -10.35 20.58
C SER A 195 16.27 -10.04 22.03
N THR A 196 16.26 -11.02 22.90
CA THR A 196 16.83 -10.97 24.25
C THR A 196 18.37 -11.00 24.25
N ALA A 197 19.01 -10.60 23.16
CA ALA A 197 20.44 -10.34 23.13
C ALA A 197 20.63 -8.83 23.31
N GLY A 198 20.90 -8.42 24.57
CA GLY A 198 21.15 -7.04 24.97
C GLY A 198 22.27 -6.37 24.20
N LYS A 199 21.92 -5.71 23.11
CA LYS A 199 22.72 -4.64 22.50
C LYS A 199 21.77 -3.48 22.21
N MET A 200 21.88 -2.47 23.05
CA MET A 200 21.30 -1.15 22.87
C MET A 200 21.81 -0.56 21.56
N PHE A 201 20.92 -0.29 20.60
CA PHE A 201 21.24 0.58 19.48
C PHE A 201 20.90 2.02 19.84
N PRO A 202 21.75 3.00 19.47
CA PRO A 202 21.52 4.39 19.79
C PRO A 202 20.31 4.94 19.02
N ARG A 203 19.56 5.82 19.70
CA ARG A 203 18.49 6.63 19.11
C ARG A 203 19.08 7.60 18.07
N TRP A 204 18.45 7.65 16.91
CA TRP A 204 18.45 8.78 16.01
C TRP A 204 17.04 9.31 15.87
#